data_0edfc4bd9e9684a3aca2c7845fd3d45d
#
_entry.id   0edfc4bd9e9684a3aca2c7845fd3d45d
#
_cell.length_a   1.000
_cell.length_b   1.000
_cell.length_c   1.000
_cell.angle_alpha   90.00
_cell.angle_beta   90.00
_cell.angle_gamma   90.00
#
_symmetry.space_group_name_H-M   'P 1'
#
loop_
_entity.id
_entity.type
_entity.pdbx_description
1 polymer ?
#
loop_
_entity_poly.entity_id
_entity_poly.type
_entity_poly.pdbx_seq_one_letter_code
_entity_poly.pdbx_strand_id
1 'polypeptide(L)'
;IMLFGKSGIITRYLLHIYDNSVYGFWGIVIVQTMTFFPVCYLMLRGLLKNIDPSLEEAARDMGASRWKVFTSVTLPLMLPGLGNAFLVSFIESIADFANPMIIGGSYDTLATTIYLQVTGAYDKIGAAAMAVVLLSITFIMFLVQKYYLERKTAATLTGKASRARMLITDK
;
A
#
# COMPACT_ATOMS: atom_id res chain seq x y z
N ILE A 1 8.35 -18.02 -9.15
CA ILE A 1 9.61 -18.78 -9.40
C ILE A 1 9.50 -19.57 -10.69
N MET A 2 8.45 -20.40 -10.89
CA MET A 2 8.26 -21.20 -12.12
C MET A 2 8.15 -20.38 -13.40
N LEU A 3 7.58 -19.19 -13.35
CA LEU A 3 7.40 -18.33 -14.52
C LEU A 3 8.60 -17.40 -14.76
N PHE A 4 9.09 -16.73 -13.72
CA PHE A 4 10.09 -15.67 -13.78
C PHE A 4 11.43 -16.01 -13.09
N GLY A 5 11.60 -17.22 -12.53
CA GLY A 5 12.85 -17.64 -11.90
C GLY A 5 13.97 -17.88 -12.91
N LYS A 6 15.17 -18.25 -12.38
CA LYS A 6 16.39 -18.56 -13.18
C LYS A 6 16.15 -19.59 -14.29
N SER A 7 15.22 -20.52 -14.05
CA SER A 7 14.76 -21.54 -15.01
C SER A 7 13.31 -21.35 -15.41
N GLY A 8 12.77 -20.14 -15.24
CA GLY A 8 11.38 -19.83 -15.51
C GLY A 8 11.06 -19.87 -16.99
N ILE A 9 9.86 -20.35 -17.31
CA ILE A 9 9.39 -20.50 -18.70
C ILE A 9 9.43 -19.15 -19.43
N ILE A 10 8.96 -18.08 -18.80
CA ILE A 10 8.94 -16.74 -19.42
C ILE A 10 10.35 -16.17 -19.57
N THR A 11 11.18 -16.29 -18.54
CA THR A 11 12.55 -15.74 -18.54
C THR A 11 13.41 -16.43 -19.59
N ARG A 12 13.30 -17.74 -19.73
CA ARG A 12 14.16 -18.53 -20.61
C ARG A 12 13.65 -18.63 -22.03
N TYR A 13 12.33 -18.84 -22.22
CA TYR A 13 11.74 -19.08 -23.55
C TYR A 13 11.22 -17.81 -24.22
N LEU A 14 10.69 -16.83 -23.45
CA LEU A 14 10.09 -15.64 -24.03
C LEU A 14 11.09 -14.47 -24.06
N LEU A 15 11.82 -14.25 -22.97
CA LEU A 15 12.75 -13.13 -22.84
C LEU A 15 14.18 -13.46 -23.22
N HIS A 16 14.53 -14.74 -23.42
CA HIS A 16 15.88 -15.22 -23.75
C HIS A 16 16.98 -14.68 -22.83
N ILE A 17 16.63 -14.43 -21.56
CA ILE A 17 17.55 -13.90 -20.56
C ILE A 17 18.14 -15.08 -19.79
N TYR A 18 19.39 -15.44 -20.12
CA TYR A 18 20.08 -16.58 -19.52
C TYR A 18 20.88 -16.24 -18.26
N ASP A 19 21.36 -15.00 -18.16
CA ASP A 19 22.26 -14.55 -17.10
C ASP A 19 21.64 -13.60 -16.08
N ASN A 20 20.37 -13.21 -16.24
CA ASN A 20 19.74 -12.28 -15.32
C ASN A 20 18.96 -13.06 -14.25
N SER A 21 19.44 -12.96 -13.05
CA SER A 21 18.72 -13.49 -11.88
C SER A 21 17.63 -12.50 -11.47
N VAL A 22 16.37 -12.93 -11.52
CA VAL A 22 15.25 -12.17 -10.93
C VAL A 22 15.38 -12.12 -9.39
N TYR A 23 16.32 -12.90 -8.84
CA TYR A 23 16.62 -12.92 -7.41
C TYR A 23 17.42 -11.68 -7.01
N GLY A 24 17.15 -11.17 -5.82
CA GLY A 24 17.83 -10.02 -5.25
C GLY A 24 16.90 -8.84 -5.02
N PHE A 25 17.49 -7.69 -4.78
CA PHE A 25 16.75 -6.46 -4.43
C PHE A 25 15.60 -6.13 -5.39
N TRP A 26 15.86 -6.13 -6.69
CA TRP A 26 14.82 -5.82 -7.70
C TRP A 26 13.72 -6.88 -7.76
N GLY A 27 14.06 -8.14 -7.54
CA GLY A 27 13.09 -9.23 -7.42
C GLY A 27 12.13 -9.01 -6.24
N ILE A 28 12.67 -8.63 -5.07
CA ILE A 28 11.87 -8.27 -3.89
C ILE A 28 10.92 -7.12 -4.23
N VAL A 29 11.43 -6.03 -4.82
CA VAL A 29 10.63 -4.85 -5.16
C VAL A 29 9.47 -5.20 -6.09
N ILE A 30 9.72 -5.96 -7.15
CA ILE A 30 8.68 -6.35 -8.12
C ILE A 30 7.62 -7.23 -7.45
N VAL A 31 8.05 -8.25 -6.69
CA VAL A 31 7.11 -9.19 -6.06
C VAL A 31 6.29 -8.51 -4.98
N GLN A 32 6.90 -7.69 -4.12
CA GLN A 32 6.17 -6.93 -3.10
C GLN A 32 5.20 -5.94 -3.73
N THR A 33 5.61 -5.25 -4.81
CA THR A 33 4.71 -4.35 -5.54
C THR A 33 3.49 -5.10 -6.06
N MET A 34 3.67 -6.27 -6.67
CA MET A 34 2.56 -7.09 -7.16
C MET A 34 1.68 -7.65 -6.04
N THR A 35 2.28 -7.98 -4.90
CA THR A 35 1.57 -8.52 -3.73
C THR A 35 0.69 -7.46 -3.08
N PHE A 36 1.20 -6.24 -2.90
CA PHE A 36 0.48 -5.18 -2.17
C PHE A 36 -0.34 -4.26 -3.09
N PHE A 37 -0.12 -4.29 -4.40
CA PHE A 37 -0.90 -3.52 -5.37
C PHE A 37 -2.42 -3.73 -5.25
N PRO A 38 -2.95 -4.97 -5.13
CA PRO A 38 -4.39 -5.18 -5.00
C PRO A 38 -4.97 -4.53 -3.75
N VAL A 39 -4.24 -4.54 -2.63
CA VAL A 39 -4.66 -3.90 -1.37
C VAL A 39 -4.75 -2.39 -1.55
N CYS A 40 -3.70 -1.76 -2.07
CA CYS A 40 -3.70 -0.34 -2.42
C CYS A 40 -4.86 0.02 -3.36
N TYR A 41 -5.04 -0.76 -4.42
CA TYR A 41 -6.09 -0.55 -5.41
C TYR A 41 -7.49 -0.58 -4.79
N LEU A 42 -7.76 -1.58 -3.94
CA LEU A 42 -9.07 -1.70 -3.28
C LEU A 42 -9.33 -0.54 -2.32
N MET A 43 -8.31 -0.10 -1.57
CA MET A 43 -8.42 1.06 -0.69
C MET A 43 -8.73 2.34 -1.49
N LEU A 44 -7.97 2.60 -2.56
CA LEU A 44 -8.16 3.77 -3.42
C LEU A 44 -9.51 3.75 -4.14
N ARG A 45 -9.93 2.58 -4.62
CA ARG A 45 -11.25 2.40 -5.23
C ARG A 45 -12.38 2.68 -4.24
N GLY A 46 -12.21 2.23 -2.99
CA GLY A 46 -13.17 2.53 -1.92
C GLY A 46 -13.27 4.03 -1.63
N LEU A 47 -12.15 4.72 -1.62
CA LEU A 47 -12.10 6.17 -1.43
C LEU A 47 -12.80 6.92 -2.56
N LEU A 48 -12.49 6.59 -3.82
CA LEU A 48 -13.11 7.20 -4.99
C LEU A 48 -14.64 7.06 -4.98
N LYS A 49 -15.16 5.89 -4.59
CA LYS A 49 -16.61 5.66 -4.49
C LYS A 49 -17.30 6.50 -3.41
N ASN A 50 -16.56 6.98 -2.43
CA ASN A 50 -17.08 7.78 -1.33
C ASN A 50 -17.04 9.29 -1.61
N ILE A 51 -16.40 9.73 -2.67
CA ILE A 51 -16.44 11.14 -3.12
C ILE A 51 -17.82 11.41 -3.70
N ASP A 52 -18.43 12.54 -3.30
CA ASP A 52 -19.74 12.96 -3.82
C ASP A 52 -19.57 13.43 -5.28
N PRO A 53 -20.25 12.82 -6.25
CA PRO A 53 -20.17 13.23 -7.65
C PRO A 53 -20.61 14.66 -7.90
N SER A 54 -21.50 15.19 -7.05
CA SER A 54 -22.01 16.56 -7.17
C SER A 54 -20.91 17.62 -7.10
N LEU A 55 -19.81 17.35 -6.39
CA LEU A 55 -18.67 18.25 -6.31
C LEU A 55 -17.94 18.37 -7.65
N GLU A 56 -17.81 17.25 -8.37
CA GLU A 56 -17.21 17.24 -9.71
C GLU A 56 -18.13 17.89 -10.75
N GLU A 57 -19.45 17.63 -10.64
CA GLU A 57 -20.46 18.24 -11.51
C GLU A 57 -20.49 19.76 -11.32
N ALA A 58 -20.55 20.25 -10.09
CA ALA A 58 -20.52 21.68 -9.79
C ALA A 58 -19.25 22.38 -10.34
N ALA A 59 -18.10 21.73 -10.24
CA ALA A 59 -16.87 22.27 -10.78
C ALA A 59 -16.88 22.32 -12.33
N ARG A 60 -17.52 21.36 -12.98
CA ARG A 60 -17.70 21.35 -14.45
C ARG A 60 -18.67 22.40 -14.91
N ASP A 61 -19.75 22.61 -14.19
CA ASP A 61 -20.74 23.64 -14.48
C ASP A 61 -20.14 25.05 -14.39
N MET A 62 -19.13 25.24 -13.51
CA MET A 62 -18.31 26.44 -13.47
C MET A 62 -17.27 26.55 -14.60
N GLY A 63 -17.27 25.65 -15.57
CA GLY A 63 -16.38 25.69 -16.73
C GLY A 63 -14.98 25.03 -16.48
N ALA A 64 -14.79 24.30 -15.40
CA ALA A 64 -13.51 23.63 -15.15
C ALA A 64 -13.29 22.45 -16.09
N SER A 65 -12.09 22.36 -16.70
CA SER A 65 -11.69 21.19 -17.49
C SER A 65 -11.57 19.95 -16.61
N ARG A 66 -11.66 18.74 -17.21
CA ARG A 66 -11.53 17.46 -16.48
C ARG A 66 -10.26 17.38 -15.64
N TRP A 67 -9.13 17.85 -16.18
CA TRP A 67 -7.86 17.89 -15.47
C TRP A 67 -7.90 18.83 -14.27
N LYS A 68 -8.52 19.98 -14.42
CA LYS A 68 -8.68 20.97 -13.34
C LYS A 68 -9.60 20.44 -12.24
N VAL A 69 -10.70 19.75 -12.59
CA VAL A 69 -11.56 19.07 -11.61
C VAL A 69 -10.78 18.02 -10.85
N PHE A 70 -10.02 17.15 -11.55
CA PHE A 70 -9.21 16.14 -10.90
C PHE A 70 -8.20 16.73 -9.92
N THR A 71 -7.44 17.74 -10.33
CA THR A 71 -6.37 18.33 -9.50
C THR A 71 -6.88 19.21 -8.37
N SER A 72 -8.02 19.89 -8.55
CA SER A 72 -8.53 20.87 -7.58
C SER A 72 -9.62 20.30 -6.67
N VAL A 73 -10.30 19.23 -7.05
CA VAL A 73 -11.41 18.64 -6.29
C VAL A 73 -11.08 17.21 -5.87
N THR A 74 -10.91 16.31 -6.85
CA THR A 74 -10.80 14.87 -6.60
C THR A 74 -9.51 14.53 -5.84
N LEU A 75 -8.36 15.02 -6.32
CA LEU A 75 -7.05 14.70 -5.73
C LEU A 75 -6.90 15.23 -4.29
N PRO A 76 -7.25 16.49 -3.96
CA PRO A 76 -7.18 16.96 -2.57
C PRO A 76 -8.09 16.18 -1.61
N LEU A 77 -9.28 15.75 -2.07
CA LEU A 77 -10.17 14.91 -1.27
C LEU A 77 -9.64 13.50 -1.07
N MET A 78 -8.89 12.98 -2.04
CA MET A 78 -8.25 11.66 -1.95
C MET A 78 -6.95 11.66 -1.14
N LEU A 79 -6.28 12.81 -0.98
CA LEU A 79 -4.93 12.88 -0.42
C LEU A 79 -4.80 12.20 0.97
N PRO A 80 -5.72 12.40 1.92
CA PRO A 80 -5.64 11.72 3.21
C PRO A 80 -5.75 10.20 3.09
N GLY A 81 -6.61 9.73 2.20
CA GLY A 81 -6.78 8.31 1.95
C GLY A 81 -5.63 7.69 1.17
N LEU A 82 -5.02 8.41 0.23
CA LEU A 82 -3.77 8.03 -0.43
C LEU A 82 -2.64 7.84 0.59
N GLY A 83 -2.50 8.79 1.52
CA GLY A 83 -1.52 8.68 2.60
C GLY A 83 -1.77 7.45 3.48
N ASN A 84 -3.03 7.14 3.79
CA ASN A 84 -3.39 5.96 4.55
C ASN A 84 -3.06 4.66 3.79
N ALA A 85 -3.43 4.56 2.51
CA ALA A 85 -3.11 3.41 1.68
C ALA A 85 -1.60 3.19 1.56
N PHE A 86 -0.82 4.26 1.38
CA PHE A 86 0.64 4.20 1.37
C PHE A 86 1.22 3.67 2.68
N LEU A 87 0.76 4.19 3.83
CA LEU A 87 1.27 3.76 5.13
C LEU A 87 0.92 2.31 5.46
N VAL A 88 -0.30 1.87 5.15
CA VAL A 88 -0.69 0.46 5.31
C VAL A 88 0.22 -0.44 4.49
N SER A 89 0.40 -0.14 3.20
CA SER A 89 1.25 -0.95 2.34
C SER A 89 2.73 -0.90 2.74
N PHE A 90 3.18 0.22 3.29
CA PHE A 90 4.52 0.35 3.83
C PHE A 90 4.74 -0.54 5.06
N ILE A 91 3.77 -0.56 5.99
CA ILE A 91 3.82 -1.42 7.18
C ILE A 91 3.81 -2.90 6.77
N GLU A 92 2.93 -3.28 5.85
CA GLU A 92 2.85 -4.64 5.32
C GLU A 92 4.15 -5.05 4.62
N SER A 93 4.76 -4.15 3.83
CA SER A 93 6.01 -4.42 3.12
C SER A 93 7.21 -4.60 4.06
N ILE A 94 7.31 -3.80 5.13
CA ILE A 94 8.39 -3.93 6.12
C ILE A 94 8.25 -5.23 6.93
N ALA A 95 7.02 -5.62 7.25
CA ALA A 95 6.73 -6.83 8.02
C ALA A 95 6.79 -8.11 7.17
N ASP A 96 6.84 -8.00 5.85
CA ASP A 96 6.89 -9.13 4.94
C ASP A 96 8.24 -9.82 4.99
N PHE A 97 8.24 -11.06 5.44
CA PHE A 97 9.43 -11.93 5.40
C PHE A 97 9.32 -13.00 4.32
N ALA A 98 8.11 -13.36 3.91
CA ALA A 98 7.88 -14.50 3.03
C ALA A 98 8.37 -14.26 1.60
N ASN A 99 8.04 -13.12 1.02
CA ASN A 99 8.49 -12.76 -0.32
C ASN A 99 10.02 -12.59 -0.39
N PRO A 100 10.66 -11.80 0.49
CA PRO A 100 12.12 -11.69 0.49
C PRO A 100 12.85 -13.01 0.75
N MET A 101 12.31 -13.87 1.61
CA MET A 101 12.90 -15.19 1.88
C MET A 101 12.97 -16.07 0.63
N ILE A 102 11.97 -15.96 -0.25
CA ILE A 102 11.89 -16.78 -1.46
C ILE A 102 12.70 -16.17 -2.61
N ILE A 103 12.67 -14.84 -2.78
CA ILE A 103 13.20 -14.18 -3.96
C ILE A 103 14.40 -13.27 -3.67
N GLY A 104 14.73 -13.04 -2.41
CA GLY A 104 15.82 -12.14 -2.00
C GLY A 104 17.20 -12.57 -2.45
N GLY A 105 17.44 -13.89 -2.61
CA GLY A 105 18.75 -14.41 -2.96
C GLY A 105 19.77 -14.13 -1.86
N SER A 106 20.68 -13.17 -2.10
CA SER A 106 21.68 -12.73 -1.11
C SER A 106 21.25 -11.48 -0.33
N TYR A 107 20.06 -10.95 -0.61
CA TYR A 107 19.51 -9.78 0.10
C TYR A 107 18.52 -10.22 1.16
N ASP A 108 18.83 -9.91 2.40
CA ASP A 108 17.96 -10.17 3.54
C ASP A 108 17.29 -8.88 3.99
N THR A 109 15.98 -8.96 4.27
CA THR A 109 15.26 -7.90 4.96
C THR A 109 15.36 -8.11 6.47
N LEU A 110 15.06 -7.06 7.25
CA LEU A 110 15.07 -7.19 8.71
C LEU A 110 14.12 -8.31 9.20
N ALA A 111 12.94 -8.42 8.57
CA ALA A 111 11.96 -9.47 8.89
C ALA A 111 12.49 -10.88 8.56
N THR A 112 13.15 -11.07 7.41
CA THR A 112 13.80 -12.34 7.04
C THR A 112 14.94 -12.69 7.99
N THR A 113 15.76 -11.71 8.34
CA THR A 113 16.90 -11.94 9.26
C THR A 113 16.41 -12.38 10.63
N ILE A 114 15.36 -11.76 11.17
CA ILE A 114 14.73 -12.17 12.43
C ILE A 114 14.29 -13.63 12.34
N TYR A 115 13.60 -14.02 11.27
CA TYR A 115 13.13 -15.37 11.06
C TYR A 115 14.29 -16.38 11.01
N LEU A 116 15.34 -16.08 10.24
CA LEU A 116 16.51 -16.96 10.09
C LEU A 116 17.31 -17.09 11.40
N GLN A 117 17.40 -16.03 12.19
CA GLN A 117 18.08 -16.12 13.49
C GLN A 117 17.31 -16.98 14.49
N VAL A 118 15.98 -16.91 14.49
CA VAL A 118 15.18 -17.76 15.37
C VAL A 118 15.24 -19.23 14.94
N THR A 119 15.14 -19.49 13.63
CA THR A 119 14.97 -20.85 13.11
C THR A 119 16.29 -21.55 12.73
N GLY A 120 17.27 -20.78 12.25
CA GLY A 120 18.53 -21.32 11.73
C GLY A 120 19.70 -21.16 12.70
N ALA A 121 19.96 -19.94 13.17
CA ALA A 121 21.10 -19.66 14.04
C ALA A 121 20.81 -19.89 15.53
N TYR A 122 19.58 -20.10 15.93
CA TYR A 122 19.11 -20.23 17.32
C TYR A 122 19.50 -19.05 18.23
N ASP A 123 19.83 -17.89 17.65
CA ASP A 123 20.13 -16.67 18.38
C ASP A 123 18.85 -15.89 18.71
N LYS A 124 18.21 -16.30 19.80
CA LYS A 124 16.97 -15.67 20.25
C LYS A 124 17.18 -14.24 20.75
N ILE A 125 18.38 -13.91 21.26
CA ILE A 125 18.67 -12.58 21.81
C ILE A 125 18.85 -11.59 20.67
N GLY A 126 19.64 -11.93 19.66
CA GLY A 126 19.81 -11.09 18.47
C GLY A 126 18.50 -10.91 17.70
N ALA A 127 17.74 -11.98 17.53
CA ALA A 127 16.40 -11.92 16.90
C ALA A 127 15.45 -10.99 17.69
N ALA A 128 15.43 -11.07 19.03
CA ALA A 128 14.61 -10.21 19.86
C ALA A 128 15.00 -8.73 19.74
N ALA A 129 16.30 -8.42 19.71
CA ALA A 129 16.78 -7.05 19.50
C ALA A 129 16.32 -6.47 18.16
N MET A 130 16.44 -7.23 17.08
CA MET A 130 15.98 -6.83 15.75
C MET A 130 14.45 -6.70 15.67
N ALA A 131 13.72 -7.60 16.34
CA ALA A 131 12.26 -7.53 16.41
C ALA A 131 11.79 -6.26 17.13
N VAL A 132 12.49 -5.80 18.17
CA VAL A 132 12.19 -4.52 18.83
C VAL A 132 12.38 -3.35 17.87
N VAL A 133 13.44 -3.35 17.06
CA VAL A 133 13.65 -2.31 16.03
C VAL A 133 12.52 -2.32 15.01
N LEU A 134 12.16 -3.49 14.46
CA LEU A 134 11.08 -3.63 13.51
C LEU A 134 9.74 -3.15 14.09
N LEU A 135 9.44 -3.58 15.32
CA LEU A 135 8.24 -3.17 16.04
C LEU A 135 8.21 -1.65 16.27
N SER A 136 9.35 -1.06 16.62
CA SER A 136 9.45 0.39 16.84
C SER A 136 9.14 1.17 15.56
N ILE A 137 9.67 0.76 14.41
CA ILE A 137 9.41 1.40 13.12
C ILE A 137 7.92 1.27 12.75
N THR A 138 7.36 0.07 12.85
CA THR A 138 5.94 -0.17 12.52
C THR A 138 5.01 0.57 13.49
N PHE A 139 5.37 0.65 14.77
CA PHE A 139 4.59 1.39 15.76
C PHE A 139 4.60 2.90 15.51
N ILE A 140 5.76 3.48 15.17
CA ILE A 140 5.86 4.89 14.77
C ILE A 140 4.98 5.17 13.56
N MET A 141 5.04 4.31 12.53
CA MET A 141 4.19 4.45 11.33
C MET A 141 2.71 4.33 11.65
N PHE A 142 2.33 3.39 12.53
CA PHE A 142 0.95 3.28 13.03
C PHE A 142 0.49 4.54 13.77
N LEU A 143 1.34 5.13 14.60
CA LEU A 143 1.02 6.39 15.28
C LEU A 143 0.83 7.55 14.28
N VAL A 144 1.70 7.65 13.28
CA VAL A 144 1.56 8.64 12.20
C VAL A 144 0.24 8.43 11.46
N GLN A 145 -0.11 7.20 11.11
CA GLN A 145 -1.39 6.88 10.49
C GLN A 145 -2.56 7.33 11.35
N LYS A 146 -2.60 6.89 12.61
CA LYS A 146 -3.71 7.13 13.53
C LYS A 146 -3.90 8.61 13.84
N TYR A 147 -2.83 9.32 14.19
CA TYR A 147 -2.96 10.70 14.69
C TYR A 147 -2.93 11.75 13.59
N TYR A 148 -2.28 11.49 12.47
CA TYR A 148 -2.11 12.50 11.41
C TYR A 148 -3.08 12.32 10.26
N LEU A 149 -3.30 11.11 9.79
CA LEU A 149 -4.11 10.84 8.60
C LEU A 149 -5.59 10.63 8.93
N GLU A 150 -5.93 9.92 9.99
CA GLU A 150 -7.33 9.70 10.36
C GLU A 150 -8.03 11.01 10.74
N ARG A 151 -7.35 11.93 11.42
CA ARG A 151 -7.92 13.25 11.73
C ARG A 151 -8.28 14.05 10.49
N LYS A 152 -7.45 14.01 9.44
CA LYS A 152 -7.75 14.70 8.18
C LYS A 152 -8.86 14.01 7.39
N THR A 153 -8.92 12.69 7.42
CA THR A 153 -9.98 11.91 6.77
C THR A 153 -11.34 12.14 7.45
N ALA A 154 -11.39 12.19 8.77
CA ALA A 154 -12.61 12.50 9.51
C ALA A 154 -13.13 13.91 9.19
N ALA A 155 -12.25 14.90 9.08
CA ALA A 155 -12.63 16.28 8.72
C ALA A 155 -13.21 16.40 7.31
N THR A 156 -12.71 15.60 6.36
CA THR A 156 -13.25 15.59 4.98
C THR A 156 -14.56 14.80 4.86
N LEU A 157 -14.79 13.81 5.71
CA LEU A 157 -16.01 13.00 5.71
C LEU A 157 -17.15 13.64 6.50
N THR A 158 -16.86 14.42 7.54
CA THR A 158 -17.87 15.17 8.30
C THR A 158 -18.44 16.36 7.53
N GLY A 159 -17.79 16.78 6.44
CA GLY A 159 -18.38 17.70 5.47
C GLY A 159 -19.51 17.10 4.62
N LYS A 160 -19.74 15.78 4.68
CA LYS A 160 -21.00 15.18 4.26
C LYS A 160 -22.09 15.64 5.22
N ALA A 161 -22.76 16.74 4.89
CA ALA A 161 -24.09 16.95 5.41
C ALA A 161 -24.81 15.62 5.29
N SER A 162 -25.20 15.04 6.42
CA SER A 162 -26.14 13.96 6.47
C SER A 162 -27.21 14.32 5.44
N ARG A 163 -27.27 13.60 4.32
CA ARG A 163 -28.49 13.60 3.52
C ARG A 163 -29.52 13.02 4.44
N ALA A 164 -30.04 13.92 5.28
CA ALA A 164 -31.25 13.67 6.01
C ALA A 164 -32.21 13.07 4.99
N ARG A 165 -32.59 11.83 5.23
CA ARG A 165 -33.79 11.23 4.67
C ARG A 165 -34.78 12.36 4.45
N MET A 166 -34.94 12.81 3.22
CA MET A 166 -36.18 13.47 2.86
C MET A 166 -37.23 12.37 2.97
N LEU A 167 -37.82 12.29 4.13
CA LEU A 167 -39.12 11.64 4.30
C LEU A 167 -40.05 12.47 3.44
N ILE A 168 -40.29 12.01 2.21
CA ILE A 168 -41.42 12.44 1.42
C ILE A 168 -42.62 11.96 2.24
N THR A 169 -43.14 12.84 3.07
CA THR A 169 -44.47 12.69 3.64
C THR A 169 -45.41 13.09 2.52
N ASP A 170 -45.79 12.10 1.68
CA ASP A 170 -46.99 12.21 0.87
C ASP A 170 -48.18 12.34 1.82
N LYS A 171 -48.86 13.46 1.71
CA LYS A 171 -50.25 13.66 2.14
C LYS A 171 -51.17 13.31 0.99
#